data_e3aba2203b76aac02d8e4f9e600bc9d0
#
_entry.id   e3aba2203b76aac02d8e4f9e600bc9d0
#
_cell.length_a   1.000
_cell.length_b   1.000
_cell.length_c   1.000
_cell.angle_alpha   90.00
_cell.angle_beta   90.00
_cell.angle_gamma   90.00
#
_symmetry.space_group_name_H-M   'P 1'
#
loop_
_entity.id
_entity.type
_entity.pdbx_description
1 polymer ?
#
loop_
_entity_poly.entity_id
_entity_poly.type
_entity_poly.pdbx_seq_one_letter_code
_entity_poly.pdbx_strand_id
1 'polypeptide(L)'
;MTTQLSLGYLQPAQTTTASRRRICDLPAEERPLYRLHQHGSDALATTELLALVLGMGEAPGIAADLLARFGTLHTLARASKAQLMQVRGIGEAQAARLVAILELSRRLQTPADEKPRVSSPAEAAAILTPRLAHLDQEEMHVVLLDT
;
A
#
# COMPACT_ATOMS: atom_id res chain seq x y z
N MET A 1 21.98 -10.51 -58.26
CA MET A 1 21.15 -9.61 -57.42
C MET A 1 21.07 -10.24 -56.06
N THR A 2 21.91 -9.79 -55.15
CA THR A 2 22.04 -10.38 -53.80
C THR A 2 21.41 -9.39 -52.83
N THR A 3 20.25 -9.73 -52.28
CA THR A 3 19.53 -8.91 -51.31
C THR A 3 20.13 -9.16 -49.95
N GLN A 4 20.84 -8.17 -49.42
CA GLN A 4 21.37 -8.17 -48.03
C GLN A 4 20.24 -7.81 -47.08
N LEU A 5 19.81 -8.77 -46.25
CA LEU A 5 18.95 -8.53 -45.09
C LEU A 5 19.76 -7.94 -43.98
N SER A 6 19.56 -6.64 -43.72
CA SER A 6 20.14 -5.96 -42.56
C SER A 6 19.40 -6.42 -41.31
N LEU A 7 20.07 -7.23 -40.50
CA LEU A 7 19.60 -7.56 -39.15
C LEU A 7 19.73 -6.31 -38.29
N GLY A 8 18.61 -5.63 -38.03
CA GLY A 8 18.55 -4.57 -37.06
C GLY A 8 18.86 -5.13 -35.66
N TYR A 9 19.98 -4.72 -35.09
CA TYR A 9 20.33 -5.00 -33.72
C TYR A 9 19.24 -4.44 -32.83
N LEU A 10 18.48 -5.32 -32.17
CA LEU A 10 17.64 -4.97 -31.02
C LEU A 10 18.59 -4.43 -29.93
N GLN A 11 18.64 -3.13 -29.81
CA GLN A 11 19.32 -2.50 -28.68
C GLN A 11 18.59 -2.98 -27.41
N PRO A 12 19.31 -3.51 -26.39
CA PRO A 12 18.69 -3.82 -25.13
C PRO A 12 18.08 -2.51 -24.59
N ALA A 13 16.81 -2.58 -24.23
CA ALA A 13 16.11 -1.47 -23.61
C ALA A 13 17.00 -0.93 -22.49
N GLN A 14 17.55 0.28 -22.71
CA GLN A 14 18.30 0.99 -21.68
C GLN A 14 17.32 1.16 -20.53
N THR A 15 17.54 0.41 -19.47
CA THR A 15 16.90 0.64 -18.18
C THR A 15 17.41 2.00 -17.73
N THR A 16 16.75 3.04 -18.20
CA THR A 16 17.01 4.40 -17.74
C THR A 16 16.76 4.35 -16.24
N THR A 17 17.84 4.41 -15.49
CA THR A 17 17.79 4.67 -14.06
C THR A 17 17.28 6.10 -13.94
N ALA A 18 15.95 6.25 -14.10
CA ALA A 18 15.28 7.52 -13.94
C ALA A 18 15.68 8.01 -12.55
N SER A 19 16.47 9.05 -12.50
CA SER A 19 16.84 9.70 -11.25
C SER A 19 15.56 9.97 -10.50
N ARG A 20 15.36 9.30 -9.36
CA ARG A 20 14.16 9.47 -8.55
C ARG A 20 14.04 10.95 -8.19
N ARG A 21 12.92 11.56 -8.55
CA ARG A 21 12.62 12.93 -8.16
C ARG A 21 12.62 13.05 -6.65
N ARG A 22 13.39 13.99 -6.13
CA ARG A 22 13.41 14.32 -4.71
C ARG A 22 12.32 15.34 -4.43
N ILE A 23 11.83 15.38 -3.19
CA ILE A 23 10.85 16.39 -2.76
C ILE A 23 11.41 17.81 -2.98
N CYS A 24 12.71 18.00 -2.79
CA CYS A 24 13.36 19.31 -2.99
C CYS A 24 13.39 19.77 -4.45
N ASP A 25 13.30 18.85 -5.42
CA ASP A 25 13.29 19.16 -6.85
C ASP A 25 11.91 19.66 -7.31
N LEU A 26 10.88 19.51 -6.46
CA LEU A 26 9.52 20.00 -6.73
C LEU A 26 9.40 21.48 -6.33
N PRO A 27 8.65 22.30 -7.10
CA PRO A 27 8.23 23.62 -6.66
C PRO A 27 7.59 23.55 -5.28
N ALA A 28 7.75 24.59 -4.47
CA ALA A 28 7.24 24.57 -3.09
C ALA A 28 5.75 24.23 -3.00
N GLU A 29 4.95 24.73 -3.95
CA GLU A 29 3.51 24.53 -4.05
C GLU A 29 3.11 23.10 -4.39
N GLU A 30 3.98 22.35 -5.07
CA GLU A 30 3.76 20.96 -5.45
C GLU A 30 4.25 19.96 -4.39
N ARG A 31 4.93 20.44 -3.34
CA ARG A 31 5.42 19.55 -2.28
C ARG A 31 4.26 18.97 -1.48
N PRO A 32 4.24 17.67 -1.22
CA PRO A 32 3.13 17.03 -0.51
C PRO A 32 2.79 17.67 0.83
N LEU A 33 3.80 18.13 1.58
CA LEU A 33 3.59 18.83 2.86
C LEU A 33 2.90 20.18 2.68
N TYR A 34 3.29 20.96 1.68
CA TYR A 34 2.64 22.24 1.37
C TYR A 34 1.18 22.02 0.95
N ARG A 35 0.92 21.06 0.06
CA ARG A 35 -0.42 20.71 -0.39
C ARG A 35 -1.31 20.23 0.74
N LEU A 36 -0.75 19.44 1.67
CA LEU A 36 -1.46 19.00 2.87
C LEU A 36 -1.92 20.19 3.71
N HIS A 37 -1.05 21.19 3.92
CA HIS A 37 -1.40 22.38 4.69
C HIS A 37 -2.42 23.30 4.03
N GLN A 38 -2.36 23.43 2.71
CA GLN A 38 -3.24 24.34 1.96
C GLN A 38 -4.59 23.71 1.61
N HIS A 39 -4.62 22.42 1.31
CA HIS A 39 -5.78 21.77 0.70
C HIS A 39 -6.32 20.59 1.52
N GLY A 40 -5.66 20.22 2.62
CA GLY A 40 -6.04 19.07 3.43
C GLY A 40 -5.63 17.73 2.83
N SER A 41 -5.88 16.64 3.59
CA SER A 41 -5.50 15.29 3.21
C SER A 41 -6.24 14.75 2.00
N ASP A 42 -7.49 15.18 1.81
CA ASP A 42 -8.38 14.67 0.76
C ASP A 42 -7.94 15.10 -0.65
N ALA A 43 -7.16 16.19 -0.72
CA ALA A 43 -6.61 16.68 -1.98
C ALA A 43 -5.31 15.97 -2.40
N LEU A 44 -4.75 15.10 -1.56
CA LEU A 44 -3.50 14.40 -1.84
C LEU A 44 -3.75 13.04 -2.47
N ALA A 45 -2.93 12.73 -3.48
CA ALA A 45 -2.90 11.39 -4.04
C ALA A 45 -2.30 10.39 -3.02
N THR A 46 -2.63 9.10 -3.17
CA THR A 46 -2.09 8.04 -2.32
C THR A 46 -0.55 8.01 -2.29
N THR A 47 0.09 8.28 -3.43
CA THR A 47 1.56 8.38 -3.53
C THR A 47 2.11 9.52 -2.68
N GLU A 48 1.41 10.66 -2.63
CA GLU A 48 1.82 11.82 -1.83
C GLU A 48 1.67 11.54 -0.34
N LEU A 49 0.58 10.89 0.07
CA LEU A 49 0.38 10.47 1.46
C LEU A 49 1.44 9.47 1.90
N LEU A 50 1.76 8.47 1.08
CA LEU A 50 2.86 7.54 1.34
C LEU A 50 4.21 8.25 1.40
N ALA A 51 4.45 9.23 0.54
CA ALA A 51 5.68 10.02 0.56
C ALA A 51 5.84 10.82 1.87
N LEU A 52 4.76 11.38 2.40
CA LEU A 52 4.75 12.05 3.71
C LEU A 52 5.09 11.09 4.85
N VAL A 53 4.52 9.89 4.82
CA VAL A 53 4.80 8.83 5.81
C VAL A 53 6.27 8.40 5.78
N LEU A 54 6.84 8.24 4.60
CA LEU A 54 8.24 7.86 4.42
C LEU A 54 9.21 8.95 4.88
N GLY A 55 8.86 10.22 4.67
CA GLY A 55 9.55 11.38 5.23
C GLY A 55 10.99 11.59 4.74
N MET A 56 11.36 11.07 3.58
CA MET A 56 12.71 11.15 3.01
C MET A 56 12.69 11.91 1.67
N GLY A 57 13.88 12.43 1.25
CA GLY A 57 13.98 13.23 0.03
C GLY A 57 13.50 12.53 -1.24
N GLU A 58 13.71 11.22 -1.37
CA GLU A 58 13.29 10.39 -2.52
C GLU A 58 11.91 9.73 -2.32
N ALA A 59 11.19 10.07 -1.27
CA ALA A 59 9.92 9.45 -0.89
C ALA A 59 8.87 9.39 -2.02
N PRO A 60 8.68 10.39 -2.90
CA PRO A 60 7.72 10.28 -3.98
C PRO A 60 8.02 9.14 -4.95
N GLY A 61 9.30 8.95 -5.30
CA GLY A 61 9.73 7.85 -6.16
C GLY A 61 9.56 6.49 -5.48
N ILE A 62 9.89 6.40 -4.20
CA ILE A 62 9.74 5.17 -3.41
C ILE A 62 8.26 4.82 -3.21
N ALA A 63 7.40 5.80 -2.99
CA ALA A 63 5.96 5.62 -2.89
C ALA A 63 5.36 5.09 -4.20
N ALA A 64 5.82 5.61 -5.34
CA ALA A 64 5.42 5.12 -6.65
C ALA A 64 5.88 3.66 -6.88
N ASP A 65 7.13 3.33 -6.51
CA ASP A 65 7.66 1.96 -6.61
C ASP A 65 6.88 0.97 -5.72
N LEU A 66 6.49 1.39 -4.51
CA LEU A 66 5.63 0.60 -3.62
C LEU A 66 4.29 0.28 -4.29
N LEU A 67 3.60 1.30 -4.82
CA LEU A 67 2.32 1.10 -5.47
C LEU A 67 2.45 0.30 -6.78
N ALA A 68 3.52 0.50 -7.54
CA ALA A 68 3.79 -0.31 -8.73
C ALA A 68 4.00 -1.79 -8.38
N ARG A 69 4.67 -2.08 -7.26
CA ARG A 69 4.96 -3.46 -6.83
C ARG A 69 3.75 -4.15 -6.21
N PHE A 70 3.02 -3.47 -5.34
CA PHE A 70 1.90 -4.07 -4.59
C PHE A 70 0.54 -3.82 -5.24
N GLY A 71 0.45 -2.93 -6.22
CA GLY A 71 -0.76 -2.61 -6.97
C GLY A 71 -1.72 -1.72 -6.21
N THR A 72 -2.18 -2.12 -5.04
CA THR A 72 -3.17 -1.39 -4.23
C THR A 72 -2.70 -1.17 -2.79
N LEU A 73 -3.27 -0.18 -2.11
CA LEU A 73 -3.07 0.03 -0.67
C LEU A 73 -3.49 -1.19 0.16
N HIS A 74 -4.52 -1.89 -0.28
CA HIS A 74 -5.02 -3.08 0.41
C HIS A 74 -3.99 -4.22 0.38
N THR A 75 -3.37 -4.45 -0.78
CA THR A 75 -2.30 -5.43 -0.93
C THR A 75 -1.05 -5.00 -0.16
N LEU A 76 -0.72 -3.70 -0.19
CA LEU A 76 0.38 -3.12 0.58
C LEU A 76 0.18 -3.32 2.09
N ALA A 77 -1.07 -3.18 2.57
CA ALA A 77 -1.41 -3.36 3.98
C ALA A 77 -1.19 -4.79 4.50
N ARG A 78 -1.15 -5.78 3.61
CA ARG A 78 -0.86 -7.17 3.94
C ARG A 78 0.61 -7.54 3.76
N ALA A 79 1.43 -6.63 3.27
CA ALA A 79 2.84 -6.89 3.02
C ALA A 79 3.62 -7.07 4.32
N SER A 80 4.47 -8.08 4.38
CA SER A 80 5.38 -8.27 5.50
C SER A 80 6.50 -7.21 5.48
N LYS A 81 7.11 -6.94 6.65
CA LYS A 81 8.28 -6.07 6.78
C LYS A 81 9.39 -6.47 5.78
N ALA A 82 9.63 -7.78 5.64
CA ALA A 82 10.64 -8.30 4.72
C ALA A 82 10.32 -8.00 3.25
N GLN A 83 9.06 -8.09 2.84
CA GLN A 83 8.62 -7.74 1.49
C GLN A 83 8.75 -6.24 1.20
N LEU A 84 8.44 -5.39 2.18
CA LEU A 84 8.61 -3.93 2.06
C LEU A 84 10.09 -3.56 1.89
N MET A 85 10.98 -4.18 2.65
CA MET A 85 12.43 -3.94 2.56
C MET A 85 13.06 -4.37 1.22
N GLN A 86 12.38 -5.18 0.42
CA GLN A 86 12.83 -5.50 -0.95
C GLN A 86 12.65 -4.33 -1.93
N VAL A 87 11.87 -3.32 -1.57
CA VAL A 87 11.76 -2.11 -2.38
C VAL A 87 12.98 -1.23 -2.13
N ARG A 88 13.68 -0.89 -3.21
CA ARG A 88 14.90 -0.07 -3.12
C ARG A 88 14.59 1.26 -2.43
N GLY A 89 15.38 1.60 -1.42
CA GLY A 89 15.24 2.83 -0.63
C GLY A 89 14.37 2.67 0.61
N ILE A 90 13.78 1.48 0.85
CA ILE A 90 13.12 1.17 2.10
C ILE A 90 14.07 0.41 3.00
N GLY A 91 14.52 1.10 4.03
CA GLY A 91 15.27 0.50 5.12
C GLY A 91 14.36 0.00 6.24
N GLU A 92 14.98 -0.51 7.31
CA GLU A 92 14.26 -1.08 8.44
C GLU A 92 13.29 -0.08 9.11
N ALA A 93 13.75 1.16 9.30
CA ALA A 93 12.95 2.19 9.95
C ALA A 93 11.70 2.57 9.11
N GLN A 94 11.84 2.68 7.79
CA GLN A 94 10.73 3.00 6.90
C GLN A 94 9.73 1.84 6.81
N ALA A 95 10.23 0.61 6.73
CA ALA A 95 9.38 -0.58 6.74
C ALA A 95 8.59 -0.67 8.05
N ALA A 96 9.23 -0.40 9.20
CA ALA A 96 8.56 -0.39 10.50
C ALA A 96 7.47 0.69 10.58
N ARG A 97 7.73 1.91 10.08
CA ARG A 97 6.73 3.00 10.02
C ARG A 97 5.53 2.61 9.18
N LEU A 98 5.76 2.04 7.99
CA LEU A 98 4.68 1.59 7.12
C LEU A 98 3.82 0.52 7.82
N VAL A 99 4.45 -0.51 8.39
CA VAL A 99 3.73 -1.56 9.13
C VAL A 99 2.93 -0.96 10.28
N ALA A 100 3.52 -0.05 11.07
CA ALA A 100 2.84 0.58 12.20
C ALA A 100 1.61 1.39 11.76
N ILE A 101 1.71 2.20 10.70
CA ILE A 101 0.60 3.01 10.21
C ILE A 101 -0.51 2.14 9.64
N LEU A 102 -0.16 1.11 8.87
CA LEU A 102 -1.13 0.17 8.30
C LEU A 102 -1.85 -0.62 9.40
N GLU A 103 -1.14 -1.02 10.45
CA GLU A 103 -1.74 -1.67 11.61
C GLU A 103 -2.66 -0.72 12.41
N LEU A 104 -2.26 0.53 12.61
CA LEU A 104 -3.13 1.54 13.23
C LEU A 104 -4.41 1.77 12.41
N SER A 105 -4.29 1.87 11.09
CA SER A 105 -5.44 1.98 10.18
C SER A 105 -6.36 0.78 10.31
N ARG A 106 -5.83 -0.44 10.39
CA ARG A 106 -6.60 -1.66 10.60
C ARG A 106 -7.36 -1.63 11.93
N ARG A 107 -6.71 -1.17 13.02
CA ARG A 107 -7.35 -1.05 14.34
C ARG A 107 -8.47 0.00 14.34
N LEU A 108 -8.32 1.10 13.62
CA LEU A 108 -9.36 2.11 13.47
C LEU A 108 -10.61 1.57 12.72
N GLN A 109 -10.41 0.63 11.80
CA GLN A 109 -11.51 -0.01 11.08
C GLN A 109 -12.20 -1.11 11.89
N THR A 110 -11.56 -1.60 12.95
CA THR A 110 -12.19 -2.53 13.88
C THR A 110 -12.99 -1.69 14.88
N PRO A 111 -14.33 -1.81 14.94
CA PRO A 111 -15.13 -1.06 15.91
C PRO A 111 -14.56 -1.27 17.30
N ALA A 112 -14.19 -0.18 17.99
CA ALA A 112 -13.78 -0.24 19.37
C ALA A 112 -15.00 -0.68 20.18
N ASP A 113 -14.90 -1.86 20.82
CA ASP A 113 -15.75 -2.34 21.93
C ASP A 113 -17.27 -2.45 21.74
N GLU A 114 -17.85 -2.23 20.57
CA GLU A 114 -19.20 -2.73 20.36
C GLU A 114 -19.11 -4.22 20.02
N LYS A 115 -19.18 -5.05 21.06
CA LYS A 115 -19.51 -6.47 20.86
C LYS A 115 -20.82 -6.51 20.08
N PRO A 116 -20.82 -7.03 18.85
CA PRO A 116 -22.04 -7.05 18.05
C PRO A 116 -23.10 -7.83 18.83
N ARG A 117 -24.24 -7.20 19.10
CA ARG A 117 -25.36 -7.91 19.68
C ARG A 117 -25.92 -8.85 18.62
N VAL A 118 -25.91 -10.12 18.92
CA VAL A 118 -26.43 -11.16 18.07
C VAL A 118 -27.73 -11.64 18.66
N SER A 119 -28.84 -11.29 18.03
CA SER A 119 -30.19 -11.64 18.46
C SER A 119 -30.79 -12.82 17.67
N SER A 120 -30.14 -13.18 16.56
CA SER A 120 -30.58 -14.26 15.69
C SER A 120 -29.42 -15.02 15.04
N PRO A 121 -29.66 -16.29 14.64
CA PRO A 121 -28.67 -17.07 13.88
C PRO A 121 -28.25 -16.40 12.56
N ALA A 122 -29.16 -15.67 11.92
CA ALA A 122 -28.85 -14.93 10.68
C ALA A 122 -27.87 -13.78 10.91
N GLU A 123 -27.97 -13.08 12.03
CA GLU A 123 -27.00 -12.03 12.41
C GLU A 123 -25.64 -12.64 12.73
N ALA A 124 -25.59 -13.79 13.41
CA ALA A 124 -24.33 -14.51 13.63
C ALA A 124 -23.67 -14.90 12.32
N ALA A 125 -24.43 -15.43 11.37
CA ALA A 125 -23.94 -15.77 10.03
C ALA A 125 -23.44 -14.56 9.28
N ALA A 126 -24.10 -13.41 9.34
CA ALA A 126 -23.69 -12.18 8.67
C ALA A 126 -22.32 -11.66 9.17
N ILE A 127 -21.99 -11.86 10.44
CA ILE A 127 -20.68 -11.48 11.00
C ILE A 127 -19.56 -12.41 10.50
N LEU A 128 -19.85 -13.70 10.31
CA LEU A 128 -18.87 -14.70 9.92
C LEU A 128 -18.68 -14.77 8.41
N THR A 129 -19.75 -14.63 7.62
CA THR A 129 -19.72 -14.77 6.16
C THR A 129 -18.59 -14.00 5.48
N PRO A 130 -18.30 -12.71 5.78
CA PRO A 130 -17.22 -11.99 5.14
C PRO A 130 -15.82 -12.54 5.48
N ARG A 131 -15.69 -13.21 6.62
CA ARG A 131 -14.42 -13.82 7.07
C ARG A 131 -14.21 -15.19 6.45
N LEU A 132 -15.30 -15.93 6.23
CA LEU A 132 -15.27 -17.30 5.73
C LEU A 132 -15.31 -17.37 4.19
N ALA A 133 -15.83 -16.34 3.52
CA ALA A 133 -15.97 -16.30 2.06
C ALA A 133 -14.67 -16.45 1.25
N HIS A 134 -13.51 -16.41 1.90
CA HIS A 134 -12.18 -16.50 1.26
C HIS A 134 -11.37 -17.73 1.71
N LEU A 135 -12.00 -18.66 2.40
CA LEU A 135 -11.35 -19.90 2.83
C LEU A 135 -11.47 -20.96 1.75
N ASP A 136 -10.32 -21.54 1.38
CA ASP A 136 -10.23 -22.61 0.39
C ASP A 136 -10.45 -24.01 1.01
N GLN A 137 -10.66 -24.08 2.33
CA GLN A 137 -10.86 -25.30 3.09
C GLN A 137 -12.06 -25.17 4.02
N GLU A 138 -12.70 -26.30 4.31
CA GLU A 138 -13.78 -26.34 5.31
C GLU A 138 -13.22 -26.12 6.71
N GLU A 139 -13.74 -25.10 7.41
CA GLU A 139 -13.41 -24.80 8.79
C GLU A 139 -14.68 -24.74 9.65
N MET A 140 -14.57 -25.24 10.90
CA MET A 140 -15.64 -25.10 11.88
C MET A 140 -15.35 -23.90 12.78
N HIS A 141 -16.25 -22.94 12.79
CA HIS A 141 -16.19 -21.77 13.66
C HIS A 141 -17.29 -21.82 14.72
N VAL A 142 -16.90 -21.59 15.97
CA VAL A 142 -17.83 -21.52 17.10
C VAL A 142 -17.91 -20.08 17.58
N VAL A 143 -19.13 -19.54 17.64
CA VAL A 143 -19.40 -18.22 18.20
C VAL A 143 -19.90 -18.40 19.63
N LEU A 144 -19.13 -17.94 20.59
CA LEU A 144 -19.53 -17.87 21.98
C LEU A 144 -20.26 -16.55 22.21
N LEU A 145 -21.50 -16.63 22.68
CA LEU A 145 -22.31 -15.47 23.04
C LEU A 145 -22.27 -15.30 24.56
N ASP A 146 -22.06 -14.05 24.97
CA ASP A 146 -22.16 -13.63 26.37
C ASP A 146 -23.58 -13.10 26.61
N THR A 147 -24.19 -13.41 27.76
CA THR A 147 -25.56 -13.04 28.10
C THR A 147 -25.63 -11.70 28.82
#